data_0629b6bcb252e92ba9a3e9117bc21197
#
_entry.id   0629b6bcb252e92ba9a3e9117bc21197
#
_cell.length_a   1.000
_cell.length_b   1.000
_cell.length_c   1.000
_cell.angle_alpha   90.00
_cell.angle_beta   90.00
_cell.angle_gamma   90.00
#
_symmetry.space_group_name_H-M   'P 1'
#
loop_
_entity.id
_entity.type
_entity.pdbx_description
1 polymer ?
#
loop_
_entity_poly.entity_id
_entity_poly.type
_entity_poly.pdbx_seq_one_letter_code
_entity_poly.pdbx_strand_id
1 'polypeptide(L)'
;MGARLRSAHDKSGPELMKTSLRVLAAAVGFFALGLQFYVIAAPLEGAELTKWVIEYFCFFTILTNCLAALAMALPVMAPRSALGRFFDRPSVRTAIASYIVIVAAVYHLILRKYWDPKGWALVADVLLHYATPAMFVLDWLVFVPKGQVPWRTVVTSLAFPLVYVAWTLVHGAQTNWYPYPFVDVATLGLEQVLMNVAGLLVVFLAVTAALTGAN
;
A
#
# COMPACT_ATOMS: atom_id res chain seq x y z
N MET A 1 -3.00 -4.56 47.09
CA MET A 1 -3.88 -5.14 46.04
C MET A 1 -4.39 -4.11 45.04
N GLY A 2 -4.67 -2.87 45.41
CA GLY A 2 -5.19 -1.82 44.54
C GLY A 2 -4.24 -1.29 43.47
N ALA A 3 -2.91 -1.27 43.70
CA ALA A 3 -1.93 -0.75 42.71
C ALA A 3 -1.75 -1.67 41.49
N ARG A 4 -1.86 -2.99 41.64
CA ARG A 4 -1.77 -3.97 40.53
C ARG A 4 -2.99 -3.92 39.59
N LEU A 5 -4.17 -3.64 40.14
CA LEU A 5 -5.42 -3.54 39.38
C LEU A 5 -5.47 -2.25 38.53
N ARG A 6 -4.96 -1.13 39.04
CA ARG A 6 -4.84 0.13 38.29
C ARG A 6 -3.84 0.00 37.09
N SER A 7 -2.71 -0.69 37.27
CA SER A 7 -1.72 -0.93 36.24
C SER A 7 -2.21 -1.83 35.10
N ALA A 8 -3.11 -2.79 35.37
CA ALA A 8 -3.69 -3.66 34.35
C ALA A 8 -4.77 -2.95 33.53
N HIS A 9 -5.56 -2.07 34.15
CA HIS A 9 -6.61 -1.31 33.50
C HIS A 9 -6.04 -0.18 32.60
N ASP A 10 -4.91 0.40 32.99
CA ASP A 10 -4.22 1.47 32.22
C ASP A 10 -3.56 0.96 30.94
N LYS A 11 -3.18 -0.31 30.87
CA LYS A 11 -2.59 -0.92 29.65
C LYS A 11 -3.64 -1.42 28.62
N SER A 12 -4.89 -1.58 29.02
CA SER A 12 -5.94 -2.09 28.12
C SER A 12 -6.45 -1.06 27.11
N GLY A 13 -6.46 0.21 27.46
CA GLY A 13 -6.97 1.29 26.61
C GLY A 13 -6.17 1.48 25.30
N PRO A 14 -4.84 1.66 25.35
CA PRO A 14 -4.01 1.82 24.15
C PRO A 14 -4.03 0.60 23.23
N GLU A 15 -4.02 -0.61 23.77
CA GLU A 15 -4.09 -1.84 22.97
C GLU A 15 -5.47 -2.04 22.33
N LEU A 16 -6.54 -1.67 23.02
CA LEU A 16 -7.89 -1.69 22.45
C LEU A 16 -8.02 -0.67 21.32
N MET A 17 -7.49 0.54 21.49
CA MET A 17 -7.47 1.58 20.46
C MET A 17 -6.70 1.13 19.22
N LYS A 18 -5.50 0.57 19.39
CA LYS A 18 -4.68 -0.01 18.31
C LYS A 18 -5.44 -1.08 17.54
N THR A 19 -6.04 -2.03 18.27
CA THR A 19 -6.81 -3.13 17.68
C THR A 19 -8.01 -2.59 16.90
N SER A 20 -8.78 -1.67 17.48
CA SER A 20 -9.96 -1.08 16.83
C SER A 20 -9.60 -0.31 15.56
N LEU A 21 -8.54 0.51 15.60
CA LEU A 21 -8.05 1.23 14.41
C LEU A 21 -7.63 0.25 13.32
N ARG A 22 -6.89 -0.80 13.67
CA ARG A 22 -6.40 -1.80 12.70
C ARG A 22 -7.53 -2.61 12.08
N VAL A 23 -8.54 -3.00 12.86
CA VAL A 23 -9.74 -3.69 12.35
C VAL A 23 -10.51 -2.80 11.38
N LEU A 24 -10.75 -1.54 11.76
CA LEU A 24 -11.43 -0.57 10.90
C LEU A 24 -10.64 -0.32 9.60
N ALA A 25 -9.33 -0.08 9.70
CA ALA A 25 -8.48 0.16 8.53
C ALA A 25 -8.40 -1.06 7.60
N ALA A 26 -8.36 -2.28 8.15
CA ALA A 26 -8.43 -3.51 7.37
C ALA A 26 -9.77 -3.63 6.64
N ALA A 27 -10.88 -3.39 7.32
CA ALA A 27 -12.22 -3.45 6.73
C ALA A 27 -12.38 -2.42 5.60
N VAL A 28 -11.96 -1.18 5.82
CA VAL A 28 -11.96 -0.12 4.80
C VAL A 28 -11.08 -0.50 3.61
N GLY A 29 -9.87 -1.01 3.84
CA GLY A 29 -8.94 -1.40 2.79
C GLY A 29 -9.48 -2.55 1.93
N PHE A 30 -10.00 -3.62 2.54
CA PHE A 30 -10.59 -4.74 1.79
C PHE A 30 -11.87 -4.32 1.07
N PHE A 31 -12.70 -3.49 1.68
CA PHE A 31 -13.89 -2.94 1.03
C PHE A 31 -13.50 -2.11 -0.21
N ALA A 32 -12.51 -1.22 -0.09
CA ALA A 32 -12.04 -0.38 -1.18
C ALA A 32 -11.51 -1.23 -2.36
N LEU A 33 -10.70 -2.25 -2.06
CA LEU A 33 -10.19 -3.19 -3.06
C LEU A 33 -11.33 -3.96 -3.76
N GLY A 34 -12.26 -4.51 -2.99
CA GLY A 34 -13.42 -5.22 -3.54
C GLY A 34 -14.32 -4.31 -4.36
N LEU A 35 -14.58 -3.09 -3.89
CA LEU A 35 -15.38 -2.11 -4.61
C LEU A 35 -14.73 -1.70 -5.94
N GLN A 36 -13.42 -1.39 -5.94
CA GLN A 36 -12.67 -1.05 -7.15
C GLN A 36 -12.71 -2.19 -8.16
N PHE A 37 -12.52 -3.43 -7.69
CA PHE A 37 -12.62 -4.61 -8.55
C PHE A 37 -14.03 -4.73 -9.15
N TYR A 38 -15.06 -4.69 -8.31
CA TYR A 38 -16.46 -4.86 -8.71
C TYR A 38 -16.94 -3.81 -9.71
N VAL A 39 -16.63 -2.53 -9.48
CA VAL A 39 -17.08 -1.43 -10.35
C VAL A 39 -16.62 -1.60 -11.80
N ILE A 40 -15.44 -2.19 -12.02
CA ILE A 40 -14.95 -2.41 -13.38
C ILE A 40 -15.32 -3.81 -13.88
N ALA A 41 -15.29 -4.84 -13.02
CA ALA A 41 -15.55 -6.23 -13.41
C ALA A 41 -17.02 -6.50 -13.69
N ALA A 42 -17.96 -5.79 -13.06
CA ALA A 42 -19.38 -6.07 -13.12
C ALA A 42 -19.98 -6.14 -14.55
N PRO A 43 -19.57 -5.29 -15.52
CA PRO A 43 -20.07 -5.38 -16.90
C PRO A 43 -19.26 -6.36 -17.78
N LEU A 44 -18.18 -6.99 -17.29
CA LEU A 44 -17.25 -7.80 -18.08
C LEU A 44 -17.58 -9.29 -17.99
N GLU A 45 -17.40 -10.01 -19.09
CA GLU A 45 -17.60 -11.47 -19.17
C GLU A 45 -16.45 -12.15 -19.93
N GLY A 46 -16.31 -13.47 -19.74
CA GLY A 46 -15.40 -14.32 -20.51
C GLY A 46 -13.96 -13.84 -20.51
N ALA A 47 -13.40 -13.64 -21.70
CA ALA A 47 -11.99 -13.25 -21.90
C ALA A 47 -11.69 -11.85 -21.38
N GLU A 48 -12.63 -10.91 -21.45
CA GLU A 48 -12.47 -9.54 -20.95
C GLU A 48 -12.36 -9.53 -19.42
N LEU A 49 -13.19 -10.31 -18.73
CA LEU A 49 -13.09 -10.47 -17.28
C LEU A 49 -11.75 -11.09 -16.88
N THR A 50 -11.31 -12.14 -17.61
CA THR A 50 -10.01 -12.79 -17.33
C THR A 50 -8.86 -11.81 -17.50
N LYS A 51 -8.87 -11.02 -18.57
CA LYS A 51 -7.88 -9.97 -18.82
C LYS A 51 -7.89 -8.94 -17.68
N TRP A 52 -9.06 -8.46 -17.29
CA TRP A 52 -9.21 -7.49 -16.20
C TRP A 52 -8.69 -8.03 -14.87
N VAL A 53 -8.94 -9.28 -14.52
CA VAL A 53 -8.41 -9.88 -13.29
C VAL A 53 -6.89 -9.81 -13.25
N ILE A 54 -6.21 -10.08 -14.38
CA ILE A 54 -4.75 -9.99 -14.46
C ILE A 54 -4.30 -8.52 -14.35
N GLU A 55 -4.90 -7.61 -15.13
CA GLU A 55 -4.55 -6.19 -15.16
C GLU A 55 -4.80 -5.51 -13.81
N TYR A 56 -5.83 -5.90 -13.05
CA TYR A 56 -6.11 -5.40 -11.72
C TYR A 56 -4.91 -5.56 -10.78
N PHE A 57 -4.25 -6.72 -10.80
CA PHE A 57 -3.05 -6.96 -10.00
C PHE A 57 -1.75 -6.41 -10.63
N CYS A 58 -1.83 -5.77 -11.80
CA CYS A 58 -0.70 -5.03 -12.37
C CYS A 58 -0.61 -3.58 -11.85
N PHE A 59 -1.61 -3.08 -11.11
CA PHE A 59 -1.54 -1.76 -10.51
C PHE A 59 -0.77 -1.76 -9.18
N PHE A 60 0.27 -0.93 -9.07
CA PHE A 60 1.02 -0.74 -7.82
C PHE A 60 0.12 -0.31 -6.66
N THR A 61 -0.87 0.56 -6.95
CA THR A 61 -1.90 0.98 -5.98
C THR A 61 -2.64 -0.21 -5.37
N ILE A 62 -3.06 -1.15 -6.19
CA ILE A 62 -3.81 -2.34 -5.74
C ILE A 62 -2.93 -3.22 -4.86
N LEU A 63 -1.73 -3.56 -5.34
CA LEU A 63 -0.80 -4.40 -4.57
C LEU A 63 -0.40 -3.75 -3.25
N THR A 64 -0.15 -2.44 -3.23
CA THR A 64 0.21 -1.71 -2.01
C THR A 64 -0.96 -1.64 -1.02
N ASN A 65 -2.20 -1.41 -1.50
CA ASN A 65 -3.39 -1.44 -0.65
C ASN A 65 -3.66 -2.86 -0.11
N CYS A 66 -3.39 -3.92 -0.89
CA CYS A 66 -3.42 -5.30 -0.38
C CYS A 66 -2.42 -5.50 0.76
N LEU A 67 -1.16 -5.05 0.59
CA LEU A 67 -0.16 -5.13 1.65
C LEU A 67 -0.58 -4.33 2.89
N ALA A 68 -1.13 -3.14 2.72
CA ALA A 68 -1.63 -2.31 3.82
C ALA A 68 -2.78 -2.98 4.57
N ALA A 69 -3.79 -3.48 3.86
CA ALA A 69 -4.93 -4.18 4.45
C ALA A 69 -4.50 -5.45 5.21
N LEU A 70 -3.59 -6.26 4.62
CA LEU A 70 -3.01 -7.44 5.28
C LEU A 70 -2.19 -7.07 6.53
N ALA A 71 -1.41 -5.98 6.47
CA ALA A 71 -0.63 -5.49 7.61
C ALA A 71 -1.49 -4.92 8.72
N MET A 72 -2.72 -4.51 8.44
CA MET A 72 -3.72 -4.14 9.45
C MET A 72 -4.42 -5.38 10.01
N ALA A 73 -4.82 -6.33 9.18
CA ALA A 73 -5.61 -7.49 9.56
C ALA A 73 -4.80 -8.56 10.31
N LEU A 74 -3.68 -9.02 9.73
CA LEU A 74 -2.98 -10.23 10.18
C LEU A 74 -2.37 -10.14 11.58
N PRO A 75 -1.78 -8.99 12.02
CA PRO A 75 -1.31 -8.88 13.40
C PRO A 75 -2.41 -8.96 14.45
N VAL A 76 -3.65 -8.62 14.07
CA VAL A 76 -4.83 -8.71 14.97
C VAL A 76 -5.47 -10.09 14.92
N MET A 77 -5.72 -10.62 13.72
CA MET A 77 -6.46 -11.88 13.53
C MET A 77 -5.61 -13.13 13.81
N ALA A 78 -4.33 -13.07 13.47
CA ALA A 78 -3.41 -14.20 13.57
C ALA A 78 -2.03 -13.79 14.11
N PRO A 79 -1.94 -13.20 15.33
CA PRO A 79 -0.71 -12.60 15.87
C PRO A 79 0.43 -13.61 16.05
N ARG A 80 0.07 -14.89 16.26
CA ARG A 80 1.05 -15.97 16.45
C ARG A 80 1.50 -16.64 15.16
N SER A 81 0.87 -16.34 14.02
CA SER A 81 1.27 -16.87 12.71
C SER A 81 2.58 -16.24 12.22
N ALA A 82 3.24 -16.87 11.27
CA ALA A 82 4.44 -16.31 10.64
C ALA A 82 4.13 -14.99 9.93
N LEU A 83 2.98 -14.90 9.23
CA LEU A 83 2.54 -13.71 8.53
C LEU A 83 2.12 -12.60 9.51
N GLY A 84 1.40 -12.90 10.60
CA GLY A 84 1.03 -11.90 11.60
C GLY A 84 2.28 -11.24 12.20
N ARG A 85 3.27 -12.05 12.58
CA ARG A 85 4.56 -11.53 13.08
C ARG A 85 5.36 -10.78 12.01
N PHE A 86 5.32 -11.21 10.75
CA PHE A 86 6.00 -10.52 9.66
C PHE A 86 5.44 -9.12 9.44
N PHE A 87 4.11 -8.99 9.31
CA PHE A 87 3.44 -7.71 9.09
C PHE A 87 3.45 -6.77 10.31
N ASP A 88 3.73 -7.28 11.51
CA ASP A 88 3.87 -6.42 12.71
C ASP A 88 5.31 -5.91 12.93
N ARG A 89 6.29 -6.34 12.12
CA ARG A 89 7.68 -5.85 12.22
C ARG A 89 7.75 -4.37 11.91
N PRO A 90 8.43 -3.54 12.74
CA PRO A 90 8.58 -2.11 12.49
C PRO A 90 9.15 -1.79 11.09
N SER A 91 10.14 -2.54 10.62
CA SER A 91 10.72 -2.37 9.29
C SER A 91 9.74 -2.64 8.16
N VAL A 92 8.90 -3.69 8.27
CA VAL A 92 7.88 -4.02 7.26
C VAL A 92 6.79 -2.96 7.24
N ARG A 93 6.32 -2.51 8.41
CA ARG A 93 5.32 -1.44 8.50
C ARG A 93 5.84 -0.12 7.95
N THR A 94 7.12 0.22 8.19
CA THR A 94 7.75 1.43 7.63
C THR A 94 7.89 1.33 6.11
N ALA A 95 8.27 0.18 5.57
CA ALA A 95 8.31 -0.04 4.12
C ALA A 95 6.91 0.14 3.49
N ILE A 96 5.86 -0.47 4.05
CA ILE A 96 4.49 -0.33 3.55
C ILE A 96 4.01 1.13 3.70
N ALA A 97 4.36 1.82 4.80
CA ALA A 97 4.03 3.24 4.98
C ALA A 97 4.66 4.09 3.87
N SER A 98 5.93 3.82 3.49
CA SER A 98 6.56 4.54 2.37
C SER A 98 5.84 4.27 1.04
N TYR A 99 5.45 3.03 0.77
CA TYR A 99 4.74 2.67 -0.47
C TYR A 99 3.38 3.38 -0.56
N ILE A 100 2.60 3.35 0.53
CA ILE A 100 1.25 3.91 0.50
C ILE A 100 1.27 5.46 0.46
N VAL A 101 2.28 6.10 1.06
CA VAL A 101 2.52 7.55 0.94
C VAL A 101 2.83 7.91 -0.51
N ILE A 102 3.68 7.11 -1.18
CA ILE A 102 4.02 7.35 -2.59
C ILE A 102 2.82 7.11 -3.51
N VAL A 103 1.99 6.09 -3.24
CA VAL A 103 0.71 5.89 -3.95
C VAL A 103 -0.15 7.16 -3.87
N ALA A 104 -0.37 7.69 -2.66
CA ALA A 104 -1.16 8.90 -2.47
C ALA A 104 -0.55 10.11 -3.17
N ALA A 105 0.77 10.30 -3.07
CA ALA A 105 1.47 11.42 -3.67
C ALA A 105 1.47 11.37 -5.20
N VAL A 106 1.81 10.21 -5.79
CA VAL A 106 1.83 10.03 -7.26
C VAL A 106 0.41 10.17 -7.83
N TYR A 107 -0.59 9.60 -7.15
CA TYR A 107 -1.97 9.79 -7.56
C TYR A 107 -2.35 11.27 -7.55
N HIS A 108 -2.16 11.96 -6.42
CA HIS A 108 -2.57 13.36 -6.26
C HIS A 108 -1.85 14.32 -7.21
N LEU A 109 -0.54 14.14 -7.39
CA LEU A 109 0.30 15.06 -8.17
C LEU A 109 0.29 14.76 -9.67
N ILE A 110 0.12 13.48 -10.06
CA ILE A 110 0.29 13.05 -11.45
C ILE A 110 -0.99 12.47 -12.01
N LEU A 111 -1.58 11.43 -11.37
CA LEU A 111 -2.57 10.59 -12.01
C LEU A 111 -3.99 11.15 -11.99
N ARG A 112 -4.38 11.89 -10.93
CA ARG A 112 -5.76 12.41 -10.79
C ARG A 112 -6.24 13.28 -11.95
N LYS A 113 -5.34 13.87 -12.72
CA LYS A 113 -5.67 14.67 -13.92
C LYS A 113 -6.06 13.84 -15.14
N TYR A 114 -5.72 12.54 -15.13
CA TYR A 114 -6.05 11.60 -16.20
C TYR A 114 -7.29 10.76 -15.89
N TRP A 115 -7.86 10.90 -14.69
CA TRP A 115 -8.93 10.06 -14.19
C TRP A 115 -9.98 10.89 -13.46
N ASP A 116 -11.24 10.82 -13.92
CA ASP A 116 -12.39 11.54 -13.32
C ASP A 116 -13.51 10.55 -12.97
N PRO A 117 -13.34 9.71 -11.93
CA PRO A 117 -14.31 8.70 -11.54
C PRO A 117 -15.57 9.35 -10.98
N LYS A 118 -16.73 8.70 -11.17
CA LYS A 118 -18.03 9.13 -10.67
C LYS A 118 -18.70 8.01 -9.88
N GLY A 119 -19.65 8.37 -9.02
CA GLY A 119 -20.42 7.38 -8.25
C GLY A 119 -19.55 6.46 -7.40
N TRP A 120 -19.78 5.17 -7.47
CA TRP A 120 -19.02 4.16 -6.69
C TRP A 120 -17.55 4.07 -7.07
N ALA A 121 -17.20 4.38 -8.32
CA ALA A 121 -15.80 4.46 -8.75
C ALA A 121 -15.06 5.59 -8.02
N LEU A 122 -15.71 6.75 -7.80
CA LEU A 122 -15.14 7.84 -7.01
C LEU A 122 -14.96 7.43 -5.54
N VAL A 123 -15.92 6.68 -4.97
CA VAL A 123 -15.78 6.17 -3.60
C VAL A 123 -14.56 5.24 -3.48
N ALA A 124 -14.42 4.28 -4.40
CA ALA A 124 -13.26 3.38 -4.41
C ALA A 124 -11.95 4.16 -4.57
N ASP A 125 -11.91 5.12 -5.47
CA ASP A 125 -10.75 5.97 -5.73
C ASP A 125 -10.31 6.76 -4.49
N VAL A 126 -11.24 7.43 -3.81
CA VAL A 126 -10.95 8.17 -2.56
C VAL A 126 -10.49 7.24 -1.45
N LEU A 127 -11.08 6.05 -1.33
CA LEU A 127 -10.67 5.09 -0.31
C LEU A 127 -9.26 4.57 -0.56
N LEU A 128 -8.90 4.22 -1.81
CA LEU A 128 -7.60 3.65 -2.15
C LEU A 128 -6.46 4.67 -2.12
N HIS A 129 -6.73 5.93 -2.48
CA HIS A 129 -5.67 6.92 -2.63
C HIS A 129 -5.57 7.93 -1.48
N TYR A 130 -6.58 8.03 -0.60
CA TYR A 130 -6.56 8.96 0.53
C TYR A 130 -6.89 8.30 1.87
N ALA A 131 -8.03 7.60 2.00
CA ALA A 131 -8.47 7.08 3.29
C ALA A 131 -7.55 5.95 3.80
N THR A 132 -7.31 4.91 2.99
CA THR A 132 -6.42 3.80 3.38
C THR A 132 -4.98 4.28 3.66
N PRO A 133 -4.37 5.13 2.81
CA PRO A 133 -3.07 5.73 3.11
C PRO A 133 -3.05 6.49 4.44
N ALA A 134 -4.03 7.36 4.68
CA ALA A 134 -4.12 8.15 5.90
C ALA A 134 -4.23 7.27 7.16
N MET A 135 -5.10 6.24 7.12
CA MET A 135 -5.28 5.32 8.24
C MET A 135 -4.00 4.50 8.51
N PHE A 136 -3.31 4.07 7.46
CA PHE A 136 -2.06 3.31 7.62
C PHE A 136 -0.92 4.17 8.19
N VAL A 137 -0.77 5.40 7.69
CA VAL A 137 0.24 6.35 8.19
C VAL A 137 -0.06 6.72 9.65
N LEU A 138 -1.34 6.92 10.00
CA LEU A 138 -1.74 7.19 11.38
C LEU A 138 -1.37 6.02 12.31
N ASP A 139 -1.67 4.77 11.92
CA ASP A 139 -1.26 3.59 12.70
C ASP A 139 0.27 3.52 12.84
N TRP A 140 1.00 3.80 11.77
CA TRP A 140 2.46 3.82 11.79
C TRP A 140 3.00 4.87 12.75
N LEU A 141 2.46 6.10 12.70
CA LEU A 141 2.88 7.21 13.55
C LEU A 141 2.64 6.93 15.04
N VAL A 142 1.51 6.32 15.37
CA VAL A 142 1.07 6.15 16.76
C VAL A 142 1.58 4.85 17.36
N PHE A 143 1.61 3.74 16.60
CA PHE A 143 1.82 2.40 17.17
C PHE A 143 3.10 1.70 16.75
N VAL A 144 3.86 2.22 15.78
CA VAL A 144 5.19 1.67 15.50
C VAL A 144 6.18 2.20 16.55
N PRO A 145 6.83 1.30 17.32
CA PRO A 145 7.73 1.72 18.39
C PRO A 145 8.90 2.55 17.86
N LYS A 146 9.17 3.68 18.51
CA LYS A 146 10.22 4.61 18.09
C LYS A 146 11.62 4.02 18.32
N GLY A 147 12.56 4.36 17.44
CA GLY A 147 13.94 3.89 17.48
C GLY A 147 14.14 2.43 17.08
N GLN A 148 13.10 1.73 16.62
CA GLN A 148 13.18 0.30 16.29
C GLN A 148 13.30 0.00 14.79
N VAL A 149 13.29 1.01 13.94
CA VAL A 149 13.44 0.85 12.48
C VAL A 149 14.92 0.96 12.10
N PRO A 150 15.56 -0.15 11.69
CA PRO A 150 16.98 -0.09 11.32
C PRO A 150 17.16 0.60 9.96
N TRP A 151 18.24 1.37 9.79
CA TRP A 151 18.54 2.10 8.55
C TRP A 151 18.64 1.22 7.30
N ARG A 152 18.98 -0.05 7.45
CA ARG A 152 18.92 -1.02 6.35
C ARG A 152 17.52 -1.12 5.70
N THR A 153 16.46 -0.74 6.44
CA THR A 153 15.08 -0.70 5.93
C THR A 153 14.97 0.19 4.69
N VAL A 154 15.76 1.27 4.62
CA VAL A 154 15.79 2.20 3.46
C VAL A 154 16.11 1.44 2.17
N VAL A 155 17.13 0.59 2.20
CA VAL A 155 17.54 -0.17 1.01
C VAL A 155 16.64 -1.39 0.81
N THR A 156 16.32 -2.13 1.88
CA THR A 156 15.52 -3.35 1.75
C THR A 156 14.07 -3.08 1.33
N SER A 157 13.55 -1.86 1.56
CA SER A 157 12.23 -1.45 1.06
C SER A 157 12.15 -1.39 -0.47
N LEU A 158 13.26 -1.27 -1.18
CA LEU A 158 13.27 -1.28 -2.64
C LEU A 158 12.91 -2.65 -3.24
N ALA A 159 12.95 -3.73 -2.46
CA ALA A 159 12.68 -5.08 -2.98
C ALA A 159 11.31 -5.18 -3.67
N PHE A 160 10.27 -4.65 -3.05
CA PHE A 160 8.91 -4.69 -3.63
C PHE A 160 8.76 -3.80 -4.87
N PRO A 161 9.16 -2.52 -4.88
CA PRO A 161 9.14 -1.69 -6.10
C PRO A 161 9.97 -2.27 -7.25
N LEU A 162 11.13 -2.86 -6.97
CA LEU A 162 11.97 -3.46 -8.02
C LEU A 162 11.32 -4.70 -8.65
N VAL A 163 10.74 -5.59 -7.82
CA VAL A 163 9.97 -6.74 -8.33
C VAL A 163 8.77 -6.28 -9.14
N TYR A 164 8.07 -5.24 -8.66
CA TYR A 164 6.94 -4.65 -9.38
C TYR A 164 7.36 -4.09 -10.75
N VAL A 165 8.44 -3.32 -10.82
CA VAL A 165 8.95 -2.76 -12.09
C VAL A 165 9.34 -3.88 -13.05
N ALA A 166 10.08 -4.89 -12.58
CA ALA A 166 10.44 -6.04 -13.40
C ALA A 166 9.20 -6.75 -13.97
N TRP A 167 8.19 -7.01 -13.14
CA TRP A 167 6.91 -7.57 -13.57
C TRP A 167 6.21 -6.69 -14.61
N THR A 168 6.11 -5.37 -14.35
CA THR A 168 5.42 -4.41 -15.22
C THR A 168 6.08 -4.34 -16.61
N LEU A 169 7.40 -4.34 -16.68
CA LEU A 169 8.13 -4.32 -17.94
C LEU A 169 7.98 -5.64 -18.72
N VAL A 170 8.05 -6.78 -18.04
CA VAL A 170 7.87 -8.11 -18.68
C VAL A 170 6.43 -8.26 -19.19
N HIS A 171 5.44 -7.94 -18.36
CA HIS A 171 4.03 -8.00 -18.75
C HIS A 171 3.72 -7.05 -19.90
N GLY A 172 4.18 -5.80 -19.81
CA GLY A 172 3.96 -4.80 -20.84
C GLY A 172 4.62 -5.16 -22.18
N ALA A 173 5.81 -5.76 -22.16
CA ALA A 173 6.47 -6.25 -23.39
C ALA A 173 5.70 -7.39 -24.07
N GLN A 174 4.94 -8.20 -23.31
CA GLN A 174 4.14 -9.31 -23.85
C GLN A 174 2.74 -8.89 -24.32
N THR A 175 2.13 -7.91 -23.61
CA THR A 175 0.73 -7.53 -23.84
C THR A 175 0.56 -6.18 -24.53
N ASN A 176 1.65 -5.41 -24.65
CA ASN A 176 1.64 -4.02 -25.10
C ASN A 176 0.74 -3.10 -24.26
N TRP A 177 0.50 -3.47 -22.97
CA TRP A 177 -0.29 -2.72 -22.03
C TRP A 177 0.49 -2.43 -20.75
N TYR A 178 0.44 -1.19 -20.28
CA TYR A 178 1.12 -0.71 -19.08
C TYR A 178 0.14 0.01 -18.16
N PRO A 179 0.22 -0.19 -16.82
CA PRO A 179 -0.76 0.35 -15.87
C PRO A 179 -0.66 1.87 -15.68
N TYR A 180 0.48 2.48 -16.02
CA TYR A 180 0.69 3.92 -15.85
C TYR A 180 1.42 4.54 -17.04
N PRO A 181 1.08 5.81 -17.40
CA PRO A 181 1.69 6.48 -18.56
C PRO A 181 3.21 6.67 -18.41
N PHE A 182 3.73 6.83 -17.20
CA PHE A 182 5.17 7.05 -16.98
C PHE A 182 6.02 5.76 -17.04
N VAL A 183 5.40 4.58 -17.16
CA VAL A 183 6.07 3.29 -17.39
C VAL A 183 5.70 2.67 -18.73
N ASP A 184 4.98 3.37 -19.58
CA ASP A 184 4.56 2.91 -20.90
C ASP A 184 5.70 2.99 -21.91
N VAL A 185 6.35 1.85 -22.14
CA VAL A 185 7.48 1.72 -23.07
C VAL A 185 7.04 1.91 -24.52
N ALA A 186 5.80 1.55 -24.86
CA ALA A 186 5.30 1.72 -26.23
C ALA A 186 5.18 3.21 -26.62
N THR A 187 4.83 4.05 -25.65
CA THR A 187 4.66 5.49 -25.86
C THR A 187 5.96 6.29 -25.64
N LEU A 188 6.72 5.96 -24.59
CA LEU A 188 7.88 6.77 -24.17
C LEU A 188 9.23 6.24 -24.64
N GLY A 189 9.29 4.97 -25.04
CA GLY A 189 10.56 4.27 -25.23
C GLY A 189 11.20 3.82 -23.92
N LEU A 190 12.02 2.76 -23.99
CA LEU A 190 12.63 2.11 -22.82
C LEU A 190 13.54 3.05 -22.03
N GLU A 191 14.34 3.90 -22.70
CA GLU A 191 15.27 4.82 -22.05
C GLU A 191 14.55 5.80 -21.11
N GLN A 192 13.48 6.44 -21.60
CA GLN A 192 12.69 7.38 -20.80
C GLN A 192 12.01 6.67 -19.63
N VAL A 193 11.48 5.47 -19.85
CA VAL A 193 10.87 4.68 -18.78
C VAL A 193 11.90 4.31 -17.70
N LEU A 194 13.11 3.91 -18.07
CA LEU A 194 14.17 3.63 -17.11
C LEU A 194 14.58 4.87 -16.30
N MET A 195 14.64 6.05 -16.94
CA MET A 195 14.86 7.31 -16.21
C MET A 195 13.74 7.62 -15.21
N ASN A 196 12.46 7.44 -15.61
CA ASN A 196 11.32 7.62 -14.74
C ASN A 196 11.35 6.64 -13.54
N VAL A 197 11.68 5.38 -13.79
CA VAL A 197 11.84 4.35 -12.76
C VAL A 197 12.97 4.72 -11.80
N ALA A 198 14.14 5.13 -12.30
CA ALA A 198 15.26 5.55 -11.45
C ALA A 198 14.86 6.74 -10.55
N GLY A 199 14.16 7.74 -11.11
CA GLY A 199 13.60 8.85 -10.33
C GLY A 199 12.65 8.39 -9.23
N LEU A 200 11.73 7.47 -9.54
CA LEU A 200 10.81 6.92 -8.55
C LEU A 200 11.55 6.12 -7.46
N LEU A 201 12.57 5.33 -7.80
CA LEU A 201 13.37 4.61 -6.79
C LEU A 201 14.10 5.57 -5.84
N VAL A 202 14.59 6.71 -6.33
CA VAL A 202 15.15 7.77 -5.47
C VAL A 202 14.08 8.33 -4.54
N VAL A 203 12.85 8.54 -5.01
CA VAL A 203 11.73 8.98 -4.16
C VAL A 203 11.41 7.92 -3.10
N PHE A 204 11.41 6.62 -3.45
CA PHE A 204 11.23 5.53 -2.47
C PHE A 204 12.30 5.55 -1.39
N LEU A 205 13.57 5.71 -1.76
CA LEU A 205 14.68 5.83 -0.81
C LEU A 205 14.49 7.05 0.10
N ALA A 206 14.19 8.21 -0.47
CA ALA A 206 14.02 9.46 0.28
C ALA A 206 12.86 9.38 1.28
N VAL A 207 11.69 8.89 0.86
CA VAL A 207 10.52 8.75 1.74
C VAL A 207 10.79 7.73 2.83
N THR A 208 11.37 6.56 2.50
CA THR A 208 11.70 5.55 3.52
C THR A 208 12.77 6.05 4.49
N ALA A 209 13.78 6.79 4.01
CA ALA A 209 14.79 7.40 4.87
C ALA A 209 14.17 8.44 5.82
N ALA A 210 13.28 9.30 5.32
CA ALA A 210 12.55 10.27 6.13
C ALA A 210 11.71 9.59 7.22
N LEU A 211 10.95 8.54 6.87
CA LEU A 211 10.18 7.78 7.86
C LEU A 211 11.07 7.05 8.87
N THR A 212 12.20 6.49 8.41
CA THR A 212 13.16 5.81 9.30
C THR A 212 13.81 6.80 10.27
N GLY A 213 14.16 8.01 9.81
CA GLY A 213 14.72 9.06 10.64
C GLY A 213 13.71 9.70 11.61
N ALA A 214 12.41 9.67 11.25
CA ALA A 214 11.33 10.15 12.11
C ALA A 214 10.85 9.09 13.12
N ASN A 215 11.26 7.84 12.96
CA ASN A 215 10.96 6.75 13.90
C ASN A 215 11.91 6.79 15.09
#